data_22a463d3b491836213c15e2b1dce6576
#
_entry.id   22a463d3b491836213c15e2b1dce6576
#
_cell.length_a   1.000
_cell.length_b   1.000
_cell.length_c   1.000
_cell.angle_alpha   90.00
_cell.angle_beta   90.00
_cell.angle_gamma   90.00
#
_symmetry.space_group_name_H-M   'P 1'
#
loop_
_entity.id
_entity.type
_entity.pdbx_description
1 polymer ?
#
loop_
_entity_poly.entity_id
_entity_poly.type
_entity_poly.pdbx_seq_one_letter_code
_entity_poly.pdbx_strand_id
1 'polypeptide(L)'
;MKIHEGKCTEKILKERERIGSRLAILRKKRNMTQEELANLCGVNRVNIAKIEKGAYNVSIDILSKVTSALGFVIDIKVDSSVCPTHFSQRKPVKLVIGED
;
A
#
# COMPACT_ATOMS: atom_id res chain seq x y z
N MET A 1 -14.51 18.79 5.37
CA MET A 1 -13.27 19.47 5.44
C MET A 1 -12.44 19.31 4.18
N LYS A 2 -11.86 20.38 3.78
CA LYS A 2 -11.14 20.35 2.54
C LYS A 2 -9.73 19.93 2.73
N ILE A 3 -9.28 19.01 1.93
CA ILE A 3 -7.90 18.60 1.97
C ILE A 3 -7.11 19.52 1.09
N HIS A 4 -5.95 19.87 1.56
CA HIS A 4 -5.07 20.67 0.75
C HIS A 4 -4.72 19.96 -0.51
N GLU A 5 -4.78 20.68 -1.59
CA GLU A 5 -4.50 20.11 -2.87
C GLU A 5 -3.07 20.29 -3.21
N GLY A 6 -2.70 19.86 -4.38
CA GLY A 6 -1.36 20.02 -4.84
C GLY A 6 -0.43 18.98 -4.30
N LYS A 7 0.59 19.39 -3.57
CA LYS A 7 1.66 18.50 -3.20
C LYS A 7 1.20 17.29 -2.41
N CYS A 8 0.31 17.54 -1.46
CA CYS A 8 -0.17 16.46 -0.60
C CYS A 8 -0.93 15.44 -1.39
N THR A 9 -1.80 15.92 -2.25
CA THR A 9 -2.60 15.03 -3.08
C THR A 9 -1.72 14.26 -4.05
N GLU A 10 -0.75 14.94 -4.62
CA GLU A 10 0.16 14.32 -5.55
C GLU A 10 0.94 13.20 -4.89
N LYS A 11 1.40 13.44 -3.67
CA LYS A 11 2.13 12.44 -2.94
C LYS A 11 1.29 11.21 -2.65
N ILE A 12 0.04 11.44 -2.29
CA ILE A 12 -0.87 10.34 -2.00
C ILE A 12 -1.11 9.50 -3.24
N LEU A 13 -1.30 10.15 -4.37
CA LEU A 13 -1.51 9.42 -5.61
C LEU A 13 -0.30 8.62 -6.01
N LYS A 14 0.87 9.18 -5.84
CA LYS A 14 2.10 8.45 -6.14
C LYS A 14 2.29 7.27 -5.21
N GLU A 15 1.89 7.42 -3.96
CA GLU A 15 1.96 6.33 -3.02
C GLU A 15 1.04 5.19 -3.43
N ARG A 16 -0.15 5.53 -3.88
CA ARG A 16 -1.07 4.51 -4.37
C ARG A 16 -0.48 3.74 -5.54
N GLU A 17 0.16 4.47 -6.45
CA GLU A 17 0.78 3.85 -7.60
C GLU A 17 1.94 2.96 -7.19
N ARG A 18 2.73 3.44 -6.26
CA ARG A 18 3.88 2.68 -5.79
C ARG A 18 3.45 1.38 -5.15
N ILE A 19 2.46 1.46 -4.26
CA ILE A 19 1.97 0.28 -3.57
C ILE A 19 1.30 -0.67 -4.55
N GLY A 20 0.49 -0.12 -5.44
CA GLY A 20 -0.18 -0.96 -6.43
C GLY A 20 0.79 -1.69 -7.33
N SER A 21 1.83 -1.01 -7.77
CA SER A 21 2.85 -1.63 -8.61
C SER A 21 3.55 -2.76 -7.87
N ARG A 22 3.85 -2.54 -6.60
CA ARG A 22 4.50 -3.58 -5.81
C ARG A 22 3.61 -4.80 -5.68
N LEU A 23 2.34 -4.57 -5.45
CA LEU A 23 1.42 -5.69 -5.33
C LEU A 23 1.33 -6.48 -6.62
N ALA A 24 1.31 -5.78 -7.74
CA ALA A 24 1.28 -6.45 -9.04
C ALA A 24 2.53 -7.30 -9.25
N ILE A 25 3.67 -6.77 -8.89
CA ILE A 25 4.93 -7.49 -9.04
C ILE A 25 4.92 -8.74 -8.15
N LEU A 26 4.49 -8.60 -6.92
CA LEU A 26 4.46 -9.71 -5.99
C LEU A 26 3.46 -10.78 -6.45
N ARG A 27 2.33 -10.34 -6.98
CA ARG A 27 1.35 -11.27 -7.50
C ARG A 27 1.93 -12.09 -8.64
N LYS A 28 2.61 -11.41 -9.56
CA LYS A 28 3.18 -12.09 -10.71
C LYS A 28 4.29 -13.04 -10.30
N LYS A 29 5.04 -12.67 -9.28
CA LYS A 29 6.07 -13.57 -8.78
C LYS A 29 5.48 -14.83 -8.19
N ARG A 30 4.25 -14.79 -7.73
CA ARG A 30 3.56 -15.96 -7.24
C ARG A 30 2.81 -16.69 -8.34
N ASN A 31 2.97 -16.24 -9.58
CA ASN A 31 2.32 -16.85 -10.73
C ASN A 31 0.82 -16.85 -10.60
N MET A 32 0.27 -15.75 -10.12
CA MET A 32 -1.16 -15.61 -9.93
C MET A 32 -1.74 -14.60 -10.88
N THR A 33 -2.92 -14.89 -11.40
CA THR A 33 -3.68 -13.90 -12.15
C THR A 33 -4.41 -13.00 -11.17
N GLN A 34 -4.89 -11.85 -11.67
CA GLN A 34 -5.70 -10.97 -10.85
C GLN A 34 -6.93 -11.68 -10.32
N GLU A 35 -7.50 -12.53 -11.14
CA GLU A 35 -8.69 -13.25 -10.73
C GLU A 35 -8.39 -14.26 -9.64
N GLU A 36 -7.27 -14.94 -9.74
CA GLU A 36 -6.87 -15.88 -8.72
C GLU A 36 -6.64 -15.19 -7.39
N LEU A 37 -5.97 -14.04 -7.44
CA LEU A 37 -5.76 -13.29 -6.23
C LEU A 37 -7.08 -12.80 -5.65
N ALA A 38 -7.96 -12.31 -6.50
CA ALA A 38 -9.25 -11.84 -6.05
C ALA A 38 -10.03 -12.94 -5.34
N ASN A 39 -10.04 -14.12 -5.92
CA ASN A 39 -10.74 -15.24 -5.33
C ASN A 39 -10.13 -15.64 -3.99
N LEU A 40 -8.81 -15.59 -3.93
CA LEU A 40 -8.12 -16.01 -2.73
C LEU A 40 -8.39 -15.06 -1.57
N CYS A 41 -8.44 -13.78 -1.83
CA CYS A 41 -8.62 -12.82 -0.74
C CYS A 41 -10.05 -12.32 -0.60
N GLY A 42 -10.96 -12.80 -1.44
CA GLY A 42 -12.36 -12.42 -1.33
C GLY A 42 -12.64 -11.00 -1.76
N VAL A 43 -11.85 -10.48 -2.67
CA VAL A 43 -12.02 -9.13 -3.19
C VAL A 43 -12.37 -9.23 -4.66
N ASN A 44 -13.16 -8.29 -5.12
CA ASN A 44 -13.56 -8.26 -6.52
C ASN A 44 -12.34 -8.07 -7.42
N ARG A 45 -12.31 -8.79 -8.55
CA ARG A 45 -11.19 -8.70 -9.48
C ARG A 45 -11.02 -7.27 -10.01
N VAL A 46 -12.12 -6.59 -10.25
CA VAL A 46 -12.05 -5.22 -10.75
C VAL A 46 -11.34 -4.33 -9.74
N ASN A 47 -11.58 -4.58 -8.46
CA ASN A 47 -10.91 -3.83 -7.41
C ASN A 47 -9.42 -4.15 -7.34
N ILE A 48 -9.07 -5.41 -7.54
CA ILE A 48 -7.66 -5.79 -7.60
C ILE A 48 -6.98 -5.01 -8.72
N ALA A 49 -7.60 -4.97 -9.88
CA ALA A 49 -7.02 -4.25 -11.01
C ALA A 49 -6.85 -2.76 -10.70
N LYS A 50 -7.83 -2.18 -10.05
CA LYS A 50 -7.75 -0.75 -9.70
C LYS A 50 -6.66 -0.49 -8.66
N ILE A 51 -6.53 -1.38 -7.70
CA ILE A 51 -5.49 -1.25 -6.69
C ILE A 51 -4.11 -1.29 -7.35
N GLU A 52 -3.93 -2.21 -8.26
CA GLU A 52 -2.62 -2.37 -8.90
C GLU A 52 -2.27 -1.18 -9.78
N LYS A 53 -3.27 -0.48 -10.28
CA LYS A 53 -3.04 0.72 -11.07
C LYS A 53 -2.89 1.98 -10.23
N GLY A 54 -3.17 1.87 -8.95
CA GLY A 54 -3.15 3.05 -8.10
C GLY A 54 -4.36 3.94 -8.27
N ALA A 55 -5.42 3.40 -8.85
CA ALA A 55 -6.63 4.18 -9.13
C ALA A 55 -7.69 4.02 -8.06
N TYR A 56 -7.34 3.45 -6.93
CA TYR A 56 -8.33 3.10 -5.93
C TYR A 56 -7.82 3.46 -4.54
N ASN A 57 -8.67 4.11 -3.78
CA ASN A 57 -8.35 4.43 -2.40
C ASN A 57 -8.73 3.22 -1.56
N VAL A 58 -7.80 2.32 -1.40
CA VAL A 58 -8.07 1.04 -0.76
C VAL A 58 -8.00 1.19 0.76
N SER A 59 -8.92 0.53 1.44
CA SER A 59 -8.91 0.54 2.90
C SER A 59 -7.80 -0.37 3.42
N ILE A 60 -7.43 -0.14 4.67
CA ILE A 60 -6.43 -0.99 5.33
C ILE A 60 -6.91 -2.43 5.36
N ASP A 61 -8.20 -2.63 5.59
CA ASP A 61 -8.74 -3.98 5.66
C ASP A 61 -8.55 -4.73 4.35
N ILE A 62 -8.88 -4.09 3.26
CA ILE A 62 -8.74 -4.73 1.95
C ILE A 62 -7.27 -4.93 1.61
N LEU A 63 -6.47 -3.93 1.90
CA LEU A 63 -5.04 -4.04 1.63
C LEU A 63 -4.43 -5.19 2.43
N SER A 64 -4.85 -5.35 3.67
CA SER A 64 -4.39 -6.47 4.50
C SER A 64 -4.76 -7.81 3.90
N LYS A 65 -5.98 -7.92 3.39
CA LYS A 65 -6.42 -9.16 2.77
C LYS A 65 -5.55 -9.51 1.57
N VAL A 66 -5.26 -8.50 0.76
CA VAL A 66 -4.47 -8.73 -0.45
C VAL A 66 -3.03 -9.10 -0.10
N THR A 67 -2.42 -8.37 0.82
CA THR A 67 -1.04 -8.66 1.19
C THR A 67 -0.92 -10.01 1.88
N SER A 68 -1.89 -10.34 2.73
CA SER A 68 -1.88 -11.64 3.40
C SER A 68 -2.00 -12.77 2.40
N ALA A 69 -2.83 -12.60 1.38
CA ALA A 69 -2.99 -13.62 0.36
C ALA A 69 -1.70 -13.84 -0.40
N LEU A 70 -0.88 -12.82 -0.50
CA LEU A 70 0.41 -12.91 -1.17
C LEU A 70 1.53 -13.34 -0.24
N GLY A 71 1.23 -13.49 1.04
CA GLY A 71 2.24 -13.94 2.00
C GLY A 71 3.06 -12.81 2.58
N PHE A 72 2.52 -11.61 2.62
CA PHE A 72 3.25 -10.46 3.14
C PHE A 72 2.42 -9.76 4.19
N VAL A 73 3.07 -8.89 4.94
CA VAL A 73 2.40 -8.07 5.93
C VAL A 73 2.67 -6.61 5.63
N ILE A 74 1.74 -5.78 6.07
CA ILE A 74 1.93 -4.34 5.95
C ILE A 74 2.82 -3.88 7.09
N ASP A 75 3.77 -3.02 6.76
CA ASP A 75 4.72 -2.54 7.73
C ASP A 75 4.96 -1.06 7.55
N ILE A 76 5.41 -0.42 8.60
CA ILE A 76 5.75 0.99 8.56
C ILE A 76 7.23 1.11 8.90
N LYS A 77 7.95 1.77 7.99
CA LYS A 77 9.39 1.92 8.13
C LYS A 77 9.76 3.37 8.23
N VAL A 78 10.85 3.60 8.91
CA VAL A 78 11.44 4.93 8.91
C VAL A 78 12.14 5.12 7.57
N ASP A 79 11.84 6.22 6.93
CA ASP A 79 12.46 6.55 5.65
C ASP A 79 13.32 7.77 5.87
N SER A 80 14.61 7.57 5.87
CA SER A 80 15.52 8.66 6.14
C SER A 80 15.59 9.67 5.01
N SER A 81 15.07 9.32 3.86
CA SER A 81 15.05 10.26 2.75
C SER A 81 13.91 11.26 2.88
N VAL A 82 12.94 10.97 3.75
CA VAL A 82 11.84 11.87 4.00
C VAL A 82 12.18 12.75 5.17
N CYS A 83 12.04 14.05 4.99
CA CYS A 83 12.37 14.98 6.03
C CYS A 83 11.14 15.26 6.87
N PRO A 84 11.11 14.78 8.09
CA PRO A 84 9.98 15.08 8.96
C PRO A 84 10.04 16.54 9.35
N THR A 85 8.90 17.18 9.38
CA THR A 85 8.88 18.59 9.62
C THR A 85 9.00 18.91 11.08
N HIS A 86 8.01 18.52 11.84
CA HIS A 86 7.95 18.95 13.22
C HIS A 86 8.70 18.06 14.17
N PHE A 87 9.03 16.89 13.74
CA PHE A 87 9.65 15.93 14.63
C PHE A 87 11.11 15.73 14.35
N SER A 88 11.69 16.64 13.61
CA SER A 88 13.07 16.48 13.20
C SER A 88 14.02 16.43 14.38
N GLN A 89 13.64 17.02 15.49
CA GLN A 89 14.51 17.09 16.64
C GLN A 89 14.34 15.92 17.58
N ARG A 90 13.35 15.09 17.31
CA ARG A 90 13.12 13.95 18.15
C ARG A 90 13.78 12.75 17.56
N LYS A 91 14.10 11.82 18.41
CA LYS A 91 14.61 10.57 17.93
C LYS A 91 13.54 9.83 17.17
N PRO A 92 13.89 9.24 16.06
CA PRO A 92 12.92 8.48 15.31
C PRO A 92 12.45 7.29 16.10
N VAL A 93 11.19 7.01 15.97
CA VAL A 93 10.58 5.87 16.60
C VAL A 93 10.37 4.82 15.55
N LYS A 94 10.80 3.63 15.86
CA LYS A 94 10.62 2.54 14.93
C LYS A 94 9.32 1.83 15.23
N LEU A 95 8.42 1.86 14.29
CA LEU A 95 7.15 1.20 14.43
C LEU A 95 7.08 0.06 13.44
N VAL A 96 6.90 -1.13 13.95
CA VAL A 96 6.75 -2.29 13.11
C VAL A 96 5.41 -2.91 13.41
N ILE A 97 4.59 -3.04 12.40
CA ILE A 97 3.26 -3.59 12.53
C ILE A 97 3.20 -4.87 11.75
N GLY A 98 2.69 -5.92 12.39
CA GLY A 98 2.59 -7.18 11.70
C GLY A 98 3.90 -7.90 11.58
N GLU A 99 4.75 -7.68 12.50
CA GLU A 99 6.02 -8.34 12.53
C GLU A 99 5.85 -9.79 12.89
N ASP A 100 6.57 -10.65 12.26
CA ASP A 100 6.46 -12.05 12.58
C ASP A 100 7.51 -12.60 13.37
#